data_63083a79e5959c23d1dfbf16dfeb29eb
#
_entry.id   63083a79e5959c23d1dfbf16dfeb29eb
#
_cell.length_a   1.000
_cell.length_b   1.000
_cell.length_c   1.000
_cell.angle_alpha   90.00
_cell.angle_beta   90.00
_cell.angle_gamma   90.00
#
_symmetry.space_group_name_H-M   'P 1'
#
loop_
_entity.id
_entity.type
_entity.pdbx_description
1 polymer ?
#
loop_
_entity_poly.entity_id
_entity_poly.type
_entity_poly.pdbx_seq_one_letter_code
_entity_poly.pdbx_strand_id
1 'polypeptide(L)'
;MSLTLRKILVINPGSTSTKVAVYHDERPVLIKTIHYSADELAQFPDCFAQLPTRRERLLETLAAEGIPFDFDAIIARGGLTHPIPAGVYAVNDAMLRDTRHGERQHVCNIGCHIAAALARQLPACLALVADPEIVDEMLPEAHLCGRPEMGRASVWHALNQRATARRHAKIQGVRYEDLNLVIAHMGGGITVGAHRHGKCIEVNNGLDGDGPFSPERAGTLPAADLVRACFSGKWSESEMLSRIAGQGGLVAWLGTSDVREVLARIEAGDAQARLVLDAMIYGVAKTIGAQAVALCGQVDAILLTGGLAHADYITSRLRERVSFIAPVHIYPGENELEALAENALAVLHGEREVCTYA
;
A
#
# COMPACT_ATOMS: atom_id res chain seq x y z
N MET A 1 -5.84 -35.40 -14.21
CA MET A 1 -6.80 -34.31 -14.37
C MET A 1 -6.11 -33.23 -15.19
N SER A 2 -6.66 -32.81 -16.33
CA SER A 2 -6.15 -31.64 -17.05
C SER A 2 -6.34 -30.45 -16.13
N LEU A 3 -5.26 -29.85 -15.68
CA LEU A 3 -5.31 -28.59 -14.95
C LEU A 3 -5.90 -27.56 -15.89
N THR A 4 -7.13 -27.13 -15.65
CA THR A 4 -7.76 -26.06 -16.42
C THR A 4 -6.99 -24.78 -16.10
N LEU A 5 -6.43 -24.12 -17.10
CA LEU A 5 -5.72 -22.85 -16.99
C LEU A 5 -6.62 -21.80 -16.34
N ARG A 6 -6.17 -21.20 -15.24
CA ARG A 6 -6.90 -20.15 -14.54
C ARG A 6 -6.58 -18.78 -15.11
N LYS A 7 -7.61 -18.00 -15.40
CA LYS A 7 -7.49 -16.66 -15.96
C LYS A 7 -7.90 -15.62 -14.93
N ILE A 8 -6.98 -14.73 -14.60
CA ILE A 8 -7.18 -13.74 -13.54
C ILE A 8 -6.97 -12.34 -14.11
N LEU A 9 -7.95 -11.45 -13.91
CA LEU A 9 -7.81 -10.02 -14.16
C LEU A 9 -7.48 -9.31 -12.84
N VAL A 10 -6.41 -8.53 -12.83
CA VAL A 10 -5.94 -7.74 -11.70
C VAL A 10 -6.14 -6.26 -11.98
N ILE A 11 -6.70 -5.53 -11.02
CA ILE A 11 -7.03 -4.11 -11.12
C ILE A 11 -6.47 -3.36 -9.91
N ASN A 12 -5.58 -2.40 -10.14
CA ASN A 12 -5.02 -1.56 -9.09
C ASN A 12 -5.19 -0.07 -9.43
N PRO A 13 -6.30 0.56 -8.98
CA PRO A 13 -6.53 1.98 -9.19
C PRO A 13 -5.61 2.83 -8.31
N GLY A 14 -4.85 3.72 -8.93
CA GLY A 14 -4.07 4.77 -8.29
C GLY A 14 -4.61 6.16 -8.64
N SER A 15 -4.09 7.21 -8.01
CA SER A 15 -4.58 8.59 -8.15
C SER A 15 -4.62 9.04 -9.62
N THR A 16 -3.53 8.87 -10.35
CA THR A 16 -3.36 9.32 -11.76
C THR A 16 -3.32 8.18 -12.77
N SER A 17 -3.50 6.94 -12.32
CA SER A 17 -3.43 5.78 -13.21
C SER A 17 -4.25 4.61 -12.69
N THR A 18 -4.51 3.64 -13.56
CA THR A 18 -4.97 2.31 -13.20
C THR A 18 -3.99 1.29 -13.76
N LYS A 19 -3.30 0.56 -12.88
CA LYS A 19 -2.49 -0.58 -13.29
C LYS A 19 -3.40 -1.79 -13.49
N VAL A 20 -3.24 -2.48 -14.61
CA VAL A 20 -4.03 -3.65 -15.00
C VAL A 20 -3.08 -4.78 -15.39
N ALA A 21 -3.38 -5.98 -14.95
CA ALA A 21 -2.67 -7.16 -15.43
C ALA A 21 -3.63 -8.32 -15.68
N VAL A 22 -3.25 -9.18 -16.60
CA VAL A 22 -3.92 -10.47 -16.85
C VAL A 22 -2.91 -11.57 -16.63
N TYR A 23 -3.32 -12.56 -15.86
CA TYR A 23 -2.51 -13.74 -15.56
C TYR A 23 -3.21 -15.01 -16.09
N HIS A 24 -2.41 -15.91 -16.61
CA HIS A 24 -2.78 -17.29 -16.86
C HIS A 24 -1.98 -18.17 -15.88
N ASP A 25 -2.65 -18.67 -14.83
CA ASP A 25 -2.02 -19.23 -13.64
C ASP A 25 -1.00 -18.23 -13.06
N GLU A 26 0.24 -18.60 -12.83
CA GLU A 26 1.31 -17.71 -12.34
C GLU A 26 1.91 -16.79 -13.41
N ARG A 27 1.58 -17.01 -14.70
CA ARG A 27 2.23 -16.31 -15.82
C ARG A 27 1.48 -15.02 -16.18
N PRO A 28 2.13 -13.85 -16.11
CA PRO A 28 1.55 -12.62 -16.65
C PRO A 28 1.51 -12.66 -18.18
N VAL A 29 0.33 -12.41 -18.77
CA VAL A 29 0.14 -12.32 -20.22
C VAL A 29 -0.07 -10.87 -20.67
N LEU A 30 -0.49 -10.00 -19.77
CA LEU A 30 -0.61 -8.56 -19.97
C LEU A 30 -0.26 -7.82 -18.69
N ILE A 31 0.54 -6.75 -18.78
CA ILE A 31 0.73 -5.75 -17.74
C ILE A 31 0.69 -4.38 -18.41
N LYS A 32 -0.26 -3.54 -18.01
CA LYS A 32 -0.45 -2.19 -18.55
C LYS A 32 -0.74 -1.17 -17.47
N THR A 33 -0.33 0.06 -17.72
CA THR A 33 -0.72 1.21 -16.89
C THR A 33 -1.53 2.16 -17.77
N ILE A 34 -2.77 2.39 -17.37
CA ILE A 34 -3.68 3.34 -18.00
C ILE A 34 -3.51 4.68 -17.26
N HIS A 35 -3.05 5.69 -17.93
CA HIS A 35 -2.83 7.03 -17.37
C HIS A 35 -4.03 7.95 -17.60
N TYR A 36 -4.27 8.84 -16.65
CA TYR A 36 -5.27 9.90 -16.70
C TYR A 36 -4.58 11.24 -16.50
N SER A 37 -4.85 12.21 -17.37
CA SER A 37 -4.28 13.55 -17.21
C SER A 37 -4.91 14.31 -16.03
N ALA A 38 -4.21 15.31 -15.51
CA ALA A 38 -4.73 16.15 -14.44
C ALA A 38 -6.03 16.88 -14.86
N ASP A 39 -6.07 17.36 -16.13
CA ASP A 39 -7.25 18.05 -16.68
C ASP A 39 -8.46 17.11 -16.81
N GLU A 40 -8.22 15.85 -17.15
CA GLU A 40 -9.26 14.83 -17.21
C GLU A 40 -9.80 14.52 -15.80
N LEU A 41 -8.92 14.33 -14.84
CA LEU A 41 -9.32 14.02 -13.46
C LEU A 41 -10.02 15.21 -12.77
N ALA A 42 -9.66 16.44 -13.12
CA ALA A 42 -10.30 17.65 -12.60
C ALA A 42 -11.77 17.82 -13.01
N GLN A 43 -12.24 17.09 -14.04
CA GLN A 43 -13.63 17.11 -14.47
C GLN A 43 -14.56 16.32 -13.54
N PHE A 44 -14.02 15.46 -12.69
CA PHE A 44 -14.81 14.62 -11.80
C PHE A 44 -14.95 15.27 -10.41
N PRO A 45 -16.17 15.35 -9.85
CA PRO A 45 -16.39 15.93 -8.52
C PRO A 45 -15.79 15.08 -7.38
N ASP A 46 -15.64 13.77 -7.58
CA ASP A 46 -15.08 12.82 -6.62
C ASP A 46 -14.49 11.58 -7.32
N CYS A 47 -13.89 10.69 -6.55
CA CYS A 47 -13.26 9.49 -7.08
C CYS A 47 -14.28 8.49 -7.67
N PHE A 48 -15.50 8.44 -7.18
CA PHE A 48 -16.53 7.52 -7.68
C PHE A 48 -17.11 7.97 -9.03
N ALA A 49 -17.12 9.28 -9.29
CA ALA A 49 -17.50 9.78 -10.62
C ALA A 49 -16.54 9.29 -11.72
N GLN A 50 -15.32 8.89 -11.38
CA GLN A 50 -14.33 8.32 -12.31
C GLN A 50 -14.60 6.84 -12.66
N LEU A 51 -15.47 6.15 -11.90
CA LEU A 51 -15.67 4.69 -12.04
C LEU A 51 -16.10 4.27 -13.45
N PRO A 52 -17.09 4.91 -14.12
CA PRO A 52 -17.48 4.54 -15.48
C PRO A 52 -16.32 4.65 -16.47
N THR A 53 -15.62 5.79 -16.46
CA THR A 53 -14.49 6.06 -17.37
C THR A 53 -13.33 5.08 -17.13
N ARG A 54 -12.98 4.81 -15.87
CA ARG A 54 -11.90 3.86 -15.56
C ARG A 54 -12.24 2.44 -15.97
N ARG A 55 -13.49 2.01 -15.79
CA ARG A 55 -13.97 0.70 -16.25
C ARG A 55 -13.97 0.59 -17.78
N GLU A 56 -14.45 1.60 -18.48
CA GLU A 56 -14.51 1.63 -19.94
C GLU A 56 -13.10 1.55 -20.54
N ARG A 57 -12.18 2.40 -20.10
CA ARG A 57 -10.79 2.37 -20.57
C ARG A 57 -10.07 1.05 -20.26
N LEU A 58 -10.41 0.40 -19.17
CA LEU A 58 -9.89 -0.93 -18.88
C LEU A 58 -10.37 -1.94 -19.92
N LEU A 59 -11.67 -1.95 -20.25
CA LEU A 59 -12.23 -2.84 -21.28
C LEU A 59 -11.66 -2.55 -22.67
N GLU A 60 -11.53 -1.28 -23.04
CA GLU A 60 -10.88 -0.85 -24.30
C GLU A 60 -9.42 -1.34 -24.36
N THR A 61 -8.68 -1.23 -23.23
CA THR A 61 -7.30 -1.72 -23.15
C THR A 61 -7.23 -3.22 -23.37
N LEU A 62 -8.09 -4.01 -22.73
CA LEU A 62 -8.16 -5.46 -22.96
C LEU A 62 -8.47 -5.80 -24.42
N ALA A 63 -9.45 -5.12 -25.02
CA ALA A 63 -9.85 -5.33 -26.41
C ALA A 63 -8.71 -4.97 -27.39
N ALA A 64 -8.03 -3.84 -27.17
CA ALA A 64 -6.90 -3.40 -28.00
C ALA A 64 -5.70 -4.37 -27.95
N GLU A 65 -5.50 -5.04 -26.82
CA GLU A 65 -4.46 -6.06 -26.64
C GLU A 65 -4.92 -7.47 -27.04
N GLY A 66 -6.15 -7.61 -27.58
CA GLY A 66 -6.68 -8.90 -28.03
C GLY A 66 -6.95 -9.89 -26.88
N ILE A 67 -7.13 -9.40 -25.65
CA ILE A 67 -7.43 -10.23 -24.48
C ILE A 67 -8.95 -10.52 -24.44
N PRO A 68 -9.37 -11.79 -24.52
CA PRO A 68 -10.78 -12.15 -24.36
C PRO A 68 -11.28 -11.80 -22.96
N PHE A 69 -12.50 -11.27 -22.87
CA PHE A 69 -13.16 -11.00 -21.60
C PHE A 69 -13.78 -12.30 -21.03
N ASP A 70 -12.90 -13.16 -20.52
CA ASP A 70 -13.22 -14.50 -19.98
C ASP A 70 -12.25 -14.80 -18.83
N PHE A 71 -12.72 -14.59 -17.59
CA PHE A 71 -11.92 -14.68 -16.39
C PHE A 71 -12.59 -15.55 -15.32
N ASP A 72 -11.79 -16.37 -14.59
CA ASP A 72 -12.23 -17.14 -13.43
C ASP A 72 -12.33 -16.24 -12.18
N ALA A 73 -11.45 -15.25 -12.07
CA ALA A 73 -11.48 -14.26 -11.01
C ALA A 73 -11.05 -12.86 -11.49
N ILE A 74 -11.66 -11.84 -10.92
CA ILE A 74 -11.26 -10.44 -11.04
C ILE A 74 -10.94 -9.95 -9.65
N ILE A 75 -9.67 -9.62 -9.42
CA ILE A 75 -9.18 -9.17 -8.13
C ILE A 75 -8.72 -7.73 -8.19
N ALA A 76 -9.12 -6.93 -7.21
CA ALA A 76 -8.75 -5.54 -7.13
C ALA A 76 -7.99 -5.24 -5.83
N ARG A 77 -7.19 -4.17 -5.87
CA ARG A 77 -6.74 -3.52 -4.65
C ARG A 77 -7.97 -3.07 -3.86
N GLY A 78 -7.98 -3.36 -2.55
CA GLY A 78 -9.10 -3.04 -1.67
C GLY A 78 -9.19 -1.55 -1.36
N GLY A 79 -10.35 -1.14 -0.86
CA GLY A 79 -10.63 0.21 -0.41
C GLY A 79 -10.52 0.38 1.10
N LEU A 80 -10.76 1.62 1.54
CA LEU A 80 -10.82 1.99 2.95
C LEU A 80 -12.22 1.67 3.50
N THR A 81 -12.35 0.46 4.02
CA THR A 81 -13.54 -0.03 4.74
C THR A 81 -13.38 0.19 6.25
N HIS A 82 -14.22 -0.42 7.08
CA HIS A 82 -13.87 -0.59 8.49
C HIS A 82 -12.71 -1.59 8.64
N PRO A 83 -11.98 -1.58 9.78
CA PRO A 83 -10.87 -2.49 10.03
C PRO A 83 -11.28 -3.96 9.91
N ILE A 84 -10.46 -4.75 9.20
CA ILE A 84 -10.68 -6.18 8.99
C ILE A 84 -9.38 -6.96 9.14
N PRO A 85 -9.43 -8.25 9.50
CA PRO A 85 -8.26 -9.12 9.47
C PRO A 85 -7.67 -9.24 8.06
N ALA A 86 -6.41 -9.64 7.96
CA ALA A 86 -5.79 -9.97 6.68
C ALA A 86 -6.47 -11.17 6.01
N GLY A 87 -6.61 -11.12 4.68
CA GLY A 87 -7.22 -12.21 3.93
C GLY A 87 -7.63 -11.84 2.52
N VAL A 88 -8.25 -12.81 1.84
CA VAL A 88 -8.90 -12.58 0.55
C VAL A 88 -10.41 -12.56 0.79
N TYR A 89 -11.06 -11.51 0.37
CA TYR A 89 -12.47 -11.26 0.59
C TYR A 89 -13.25 -11.30 -0.71
N ALA A 90 -14.42 -11.96 -0.69
CA ALA A 90 -15.39 -11.78 -1.76
C ALA A 90 -15.99 -10.37 -1.67
N VAL A 91 -16.03 -9.67 -2.80
CA VAL A 91 -16.71 -8.38 -2.87
C VAL A 91 -18.21 -8.60 -2.76
N ASN A 92 -18.81 -8.03 -1.72
CA ASN A 92 -20.24 -8.10 -1.46
C ASN A 92 -20.87 -6.70 -1.31
N ASP A 93 -22.20 -6.65 -1.16
CA ASP A 93 -22.91 -5.37 -1.08
C ASP A 93 -22.56 -4.56 0.17
N ALA A 94 -22.15 -5.19 1.28
CA ALA A 94 -21.68 -4.48 2.46
C ALA A 94 -20.37 -3.73 2.16
N MET A 95 -19.38 -4.41 1.59
CA MET A 95 -18.11 -3.79 1.17
C MET A 95 -18.33 -2.64 0.16
N LEU A 96 -19.23 -2.83 -0.81
CA LEU A 96 -19.56 -1.79 -1.79
C LEU A 96 -20.21 -0.57 -1.14
N ARG A 97 -21.11 -0.77 -0.15
CA ARG A 97 -21.71 0.34 0.60
C ARG A 97 -20.67 1.09 1.41
N ASP A 98 -19.83 0.39 2.17
CA ASP A 98 -18.87 1.00 3.07
C ASP A 98 -17.77 1.75 2.33
N THR A 99 -17.24 1.20 1.23
CA THR A 99 -16.27 1.92 0.40
C THR A 99 -16.85 3.15 -0.27
N ARG A 100 -18.17 3.16 -0.57
CA ARG A 100 -18.83 4.31 -1.19
C ARG A 100 -19.20 5.41 -0.22
N HIS A 101 -19.61 5.05 1.00
CA HIS A 101 -20.19 5.99 1.98
C HIS A 101 -19.33 6.18 3.22
N GLY A 102 -18.18 5.51 3.31
CA GLY A 102 -17.25 5.67 4.43
C GLY A 102 -16.67 7.07 4.51
N GLU A 103 -16.24 7.46 5.71
CA GLU A 103 -15.66 8.77 6.00
C GLU A 103 -14.40 9.07 5.18
N ARG A 104 -13.66 8.03 4.81
CA ARG A 104 -12.41 8.13 4.06
C ARG A 104 -12.64 7.80 2.59
N GLN A 105 -12.52 8.81 1.74
CA GLN A 105 -12.66 8.67 0.30
C GLN A 105 -11.28 8.65 -0.37
N HIS A 106 -10.98 7.56 -1.04
CA HIS A 106 -9.74 7.40 -1.80
C HIS A 106 -10.01 6.61 -3.09
N VAL A 107 -9.21 6.83 -4.12
CA VAL A 107 -9.40 6.19 -5.42
C VAL A 107 -9.31 4.65 -5.36
N CYS A 108 -8.60 4.07 -4.39
CA CYS A 108 -8.58 2.62 -4.21
C CYS A 108 -9.99 2.05 -3.90
N ASN A 109 -10.90 2.86 -3.32
CA ASN A 109 -12.27 2.45 -3.01
C ASN A 109 -13.05 2.00 -4.26
N ILE A 110 -12.73 2.53 -5.45
CA ILE A 110 -13.44 2.13 -6.68
C ILE A 110 -12.99 0.76 -7.23
N GLY A 111 -11.87 0.22 -6.76
CA GLY A 111 -11.32 -1.05 -7.25
C GLY A 111 -12.30 -2.22 -7.09
N CYS A 112 -12.86 -2.39 -5.90
CA CYS A 112 -13.85 -3.43 -5.62
C CYS A 112 -15.14 -3.24 -6.45
N HIS A 113 -15.56 -1.99 -6.71
CA HIS A 113 -16.72 -1.69 -7.55
C HIS A 113 -16.49 -2.08 -9.01
N ILE A 114 -15.30 -1.80 -9.56
CA ILE A 114 -14.94 -2.22 -10.92
C ILE A 114 -14.92 -3.74 -11.00
N ALA A 115 -14.26 -4.42 -10.05
CA ALA A 115 -14.17 -5.88 -10.00
C ALA A 115 -15.56 -6.52 -9.94
N ALA A 116 -16.44 -6.06 -9.04
CA ALA A 116 -17.81 -6.57 -8.92
C ALA A 116 -18.65 -6.34 -10.20
N ALA A 117 -18.57 -5.14 -10.80
CA ALA A 117 -19.32 -4.80 -12.00
C ALA A 117 -18.89 -5.64 -13.23
N LEU A 118 -17.61 -5.97 -13.33
CA LEU A 118 -17.07 -6.81 -14.40
C LEU A 118 -17.37 -8.29 -14.16
N ALA A 119 -17.17 -8.80 -12.93
CA ALA A 119 -17.41 -10.20 -12.62
C ALA A 119 -18.89 -10.60 -12.81
N ARG A 120 -19.83 -9.70 -12.52
CA ARG A 120 -21.27 -9.94 -12.74
C ARG A 120 -21.64 -10.22 -14.21
N GLN A 121 -20.77 -9.89 -15.16
CA GLN A 121 -20.97 -10.14 -16.58
C GLN A 121 -20.48 -11.53 -17.02
N LEU A 122 -19.77 -12.24 -16.15
CA LEU A 122 -19.16 -13.52 -16.44
C LEU A 122 -19.78 -14.64 -15.58
N PRO A 123 -20.01 -15.83 -16.15
CA PRO A 123 -20.53 -16.95 -15.37
C PRO A 123 -19.47 -17.44 -14.37
N ALA A 124 -19.87 -17.57 -13.11
CA ALA A 124 -19.03 -18.10 -12.02
C ALA A 124 -17.70 -17.36 -11.73
N CYS A 125 -17.52 -16.16 -12.27
CA CYS A 125 -16.33 -15.35 -12.01
C CYS A 125 -16.37 -14.76 -10.59
N LEU A 126 -15.27 -14.90 -9.85
CA LEU A 126 -15.13 -14.34 -8.50
C LEU A 126 -14.70 -12.87 -8.56
N ALA A 127 -15.38 -12.00 -7.82
CA ALA A 127 -14.91 -10.65 -7.54
C ALA A 127 -14.21 -10.64 -6.18
N LEU A 128 -12.91 -10.33 -6.15
CA LEU A 128 -12.07 -10.46 -4.95
C LEU A 128 -11.33 -9.17 -4.62
N VAL A 129 -10.99 -9.05 -3.32
CA VAL A 129 -10.06 -8.06 -2.77
C VAL A 129 -9.11 -8.81 -1.83
N ALA A 130 -7.83 -8.45 -1.81
CA ALA A 130 -6.86 -9.08 -0.92
C ALA A 130 -6.07 -8.06 -0.11
N ASP A 131 -5.88 -8.34 1.18
CA ASP A 131 -5.05 -7.60 2.12
C ASP A 131 -5.17 -6.06 1.90
N PRO A 132 -6.39 -5.44 2.04
CA PRO A 132 -6.57 -4.01 1.81
C PRO A 132 -5.78 -3.16 2.82
N GLU A 133 -5.62 -1.87 2.53
CA GLU A 133 -4.82 -0.94 3.34
C GLU A 133 -5.32 -0.79 4.78
N ILE A 134 -6.54 -1.22 5.05
CA ILE A 134 -7.23 -1.14 6.33
C ILE A 134 -7.12 -2.43 7.16
N VAL A 135 -6.28 -3.38 6.73
CA VAL A 135 -6.02 -4.58 7.53
C VAL A 135 -5.55 -4.18 8.93
N ASP A 136 -6.24 -4.71 9.93
CA ASP A 136 -5.95 -4.43 11.33
C ASP A 136 -5.82 -5.72 12.15
N GLU A 137 -4.58 -6.02 12.50
CA GLU A 137 -4.18 -7.12 13.37
C GLU A 137 -3.29 -6.60 14.51
N MET A 138 -3.33 -5.27 14.73
CA MET A 138 -2.52 -4.61 15.76
C MET A 138 -2.91 -5.10 17.16
N LEU A 139 -1.93 -5.09 18.05
CA LEU A 139 -2.19 -5.37 19.46
C LEU A 139 -3.12 -4.31 20.05
N PRO A 140 -4.00 -4.66 21.01
CA PRO A 140 -4.90 -3.69 21.62
C PRO A 140 -4.18 -2.45 22.17
N GLU A 141 -3.01 -2.62 22.80
CA GLU A 141 -2.18 -1.53 23.29
C GLU A 141 -1.58 -0.65 22.19
N ALA A 142 -1.42 -1.18 20.97
CA ALA A 142 -0.91 -0.44 19.82
C ALA A 142 -1.92 0.58 19.27
N HIS A 143 -3.20 0.42 19.56
CA HIS A 143 -4.26 1.37 19.20
C HIS A 143 -4.35 2.59 20.11
N LEU A 144 -3.76 2.49 21.32
CA LEU A 144 -3.93 3.52 22.32
C LEU A 144 -2.88 4.63 22.17
N CYS A 145 -3.32 5.85 22.36
CA CYS A 145 -2.45 7.00 22.55
C CYS A 145 -2.77 7.71 23.86
N GLY A 146 -2.13 8.83 24.15
CA GLY A 146 -2.32 9.57 25.40
C GLY A 146 -3.70 10.20 25.60
N ARG A 147 -4.62 10.05 24.62
CA ARG A 147 -5.98 10.63 24.66
C ARG A 147 -6.99 9.59 24.17
N PRO A 148 -8.03 9.25 24.97
CA PRO A 148 -8.97 8.20 24.61
C PRO A 148 -9.85 8.55 23.39
N GLU A 149 -10.01 9.82 23.08
CA GLU A 149 -10.75 10.30 21.91
C GLU A 149 -9.93 10.32 20.62
N MET A 150 -8.64 9.97 20.68
CA MET A 150 -7.70 10.00 19.55
C MET A 150 -6.99 8.65 19.47
N GLY A 151 -7.65 7.62 18.92
CA GLY A 151 -7.04 6.30 18.70
C GLY A 151 -6.14 6.27 17.47
N ARG A 152 -5.22 5.30 17.41
CA ARG A 152 -4.43 5.00 16.22
C ARG A 152 -5.22 4.07 15.32
N ALA A 153 -5.28 4.38 14.03
CA ALA A 153 -5.91 3.57 13.01
C ALA A 153 -4.85 2.84 12.18
N SER A 154 -5.12 1.57 11.88
CA SER A 154 -4.28 0.76 10.99
C SER A 154 -4.55 1.13 9.54
N VAL A 155 -3.65 1.90 8.91
CA VAL A 155 -3.69 2.24 7.48
C VAL A 155 -2.29 2.11 6.90
N TRP A 156 -2.03 1.06 6.14
CA TRP A 156 -0.68 0.72 5.72
C TRP A 156 -0.62 -0.09 4.41
N HIS A 157 0.58 -0.32 3.90
CA HIS A 157 0.79 -1.07 2.66
C HIS A 157 0.72 -2.58 2.92
N ALA A 158 -0.46 -3.06 3.38
CA ALA A 158 -0.68 -4.42 3.83
C ALA A 158 -0.34 -5.46 2.74
N LEU A 159 -0.90 -5.28 1.55
CA LEU A 159 -0.68 -6.18 0.42
C LEU A 159 0.81 -6.36 0.11
N ASN A 160 1.57 -5.25 -0.04
CA ASN A 160 2.98 -5.31 -0.38
C ASN A 160 3.83 -5.90 0.74
N GLN A 161 3.64 -5.46 2.00
CA GLN A 161 4.43 -5.98 3.11
C GLN A 161 4.20 -7.49 3.31
N ARG A 162 2.95 -7.95 3.23
CA ARG A 162 2.62 -9.38 3.38
C ARG A 162 3.13 -10.21 2.20
N ALA A 163 3.05 -9.71 0.97
CA ALA A 163 3.63 -10.37 -0.20
C ALA A 163 5.16 -10.48 -0.06
N THR A 164 5.83 -9.40 0.38
CA THR A 164 7.27 -9.40 0.64
C THR A 164 7.66 -10.40 1.73
N ALA A 165 6.87 -10.50 2.81
CA ALA A 165 7.06 -11.48 3.87
C ALA A 165 6.95 -12.92 3.35
N ARG A 166 5.90 -13.23 2.58
CA ARG A 166 5.71 -14.58 1.97
C ARG A 166 6.83 -14.92 1.00
N ARG A 167 7.25 -13.95 0.16
CA ARG A 167 8.38 -14.12 -0.76
C ARG A 167 9.68 -14.41 0.00
N HIS A 168 9.96 -13.66 1.06
CA HIS A 168 11.12 -13.90 1.92
C HIS A 168 11.07 -15.29 2.54
N ALA A 169 9.96 -15.67 3.14
CA ALA A 169 9.76 -16.99 3.75
C ALA A 169 9.98 -18.14 2.73
N LYS A 170 9.42 -18.01 1.51
CA LYS A 170 9.63 -18.97 0.41
C LYS A 170 11.10 -19.11 0.05
N ILE A 171 11.86 -18.02 -0.04
CA ILE A 171 13.30 -18.02 -0.32
C ILE A 171 14.08 -18.70 0.82
N GLN A 172 13.66 -18.52 2.07
CA GLN A 172 14.28 -19.14 3.25
C GLN A 172 13.84 -20.60 3.46
N GLY A 173 12.85 -21.10 2.72
CA GLY A 173 12.32 -22.45 2.88
C GLY A 173 11.51 -22.68 4.15
N VAL A 174 10.90 -21.62 4.69
CA VAL A 174 10.04 -21.61 5.89
C VAL A 174 8.69 -20.98 5.58
N ARG A 175 7.74 -21.04 6.52
CA ARG A 175 6.46 -20.35 6.36
C ARG A 175 6.54 -18.93 6.94
N TYR A 176 5.76 -18.01 6.42
CA TYR A 176 5.67 -16.65 6.95
C TYR A 176 5.16 -16.63 8.41
N GLU A 177 4.28 -17.57 8.76
CA GLU A 177 3.73 -17.77 10.10
C GLU A 177 4.77 -18.25 11.14
N ASP A 178 5.96 -18.65 10.70
CA ASP A 178 7.05 -19.09 11.56
C ASP A 178 8.07 -17.96 11.84
N LEU A 179 7.88 -16.77 11.25
CA LEU A 179 8.83 -15.65 11.29
C LEU A 179 8.32 -14.44 12.08
N ASN A 180 9.28 -13.73 12.68
CA ASN A 180 9.12 -12.37 13.20
C ASN A 180 9.91 -11.39 12.31
N LEU A 181 9.22 -10.49 11.63
CA LEU A 181 9.82 -9.61 10.64
C LEU A 181 9.54 -8.14 10.96
N VAL A 182 10.51 -7.27 10.71
CA VAL A 182 10.26 -5.83 10.57
C VAL A 182 10.31 -5.50 9.09
N ILE A 183 9.21 -4.95 8.54
CA ILE A 183 9.11 -4.67 7.11
C ILE A 183 8.88 -3.19 6.89
N ALA A 184 9.77 -2.54 6.14
CA ALA A 184 9.67 -1.15 5.74
C ALA A 184 9.29 -1.08 4.26
N HIS A 185 8.03 -0.73 3.98
CA HIS A 185 7.61 -0.31 2.65
C HIS A 185 7.92 1.18 2.47
N MET A 186 8.67 1.51 1.44
CA MET A 186 9.15 2.86 1.17
C MET A 186 8.80 3.27 -0.26
N GLY A 187 7.77 4.10 -0.39
CA GLY A 187 7.27 4.68 -1.64
C GLY A 187 6.96 6.17 -1.46
N GLY A 188 5.95 6.71 -2.14
CA GLY A 188 5.42 8.06 -1.90
C GLY A 188 4.96 8.24 -0.44
N GLY A 189 4.41 7.16 0.15
CA GLY A 189 4.26 6.98 1.60
C GLY A 189 5.21 5.95 2.16
N ILE A 190 5.46 5.98 3.47
CA ILE A 190 6.32 5.01 4.16
C ILE A 190 5.54 4.39 5.32
N THR A 191 5.49 3.05 5.35
CA THR A 191 4.97 2.31 6.49
C THR A 191 5.95 1.23 6.93
N VAL A 192 6.15 1.14 8.24
CA VAL A 192 7.03 0.14 8.85
C VAL A 192 6.20 -0.69 9.81
N GLY A 193 6.10 -1.98 9.54
CA GLY A 193 5.30 -2.92 10.34
C GLY A 193 6.16 -3.94 11.08
N ALA A 194 5.72 -4.29 12.29
CA ALA A 194 6.20 -5.43 13.05
C ALA A 194 5.29 -6.63 12.80
N HIS A 195 5.82 -7.64 12.13
CA HIS A 195 5.09 -8.85 11.78
C HIS A 195 5.51 -9.99 12.71
N ARG A 196 4.54 -10.56 13.41
CA ARG A 196 4.73 -11.70 14.32
C ARG A 196 3.85 -12.86 13.88
N HIS A 197 4.45 -13.97 13.48
CA HIS A 197 3.76 -15.19 13.12
C HIS A 197 2.61 -14.98 12.13
N GLY A 198 2.92 -14.28 11.01
CA GLY A 198 1.95 -14.04 9.93
C GLY A 198 1.01 -12.85 10.14
N LYS A 199 1.07 -12.15 11.29
CA LYS A 199 0.23 -10.99 11.62
C LYS A 199 1.04 -9.72 11.78
N CYS A 200 0.54 -8.60 11.28
CA CYS A 200 1.13 -7.28 11.54
C CYS A 200 0.58 -6.72 12.85
N ILE A 201 1.36 -6.87 13.93
CA ILE A 201 0.93 -6.55 15.30
C ILE A 201 1.14 -5.09 15.72
N GLU A 202 1.91 -4.34 14.94
CA GLU A 202 2.18 -2.92 15.12
C GLU A 202 2.58 -2.32 13.78
N VAL A 203 2.04 -1.16 13.43
CA VAL A 203 2.42 -0.43 12.22
C VAL A 203 2.08 1.06 12.37
N ASN A 204 2.86 1.94 11.74
CA ASN A 204 2.48 3.35 11.65
C ASN A 204 1.39 3.57 10.60
N ASN A 205 0.50 4.52 10.88
CA ASN A 205 -0.50 4.97 9.89
C ASN A 205 0.18 5.77 8.78
N GLY A 206 0.15 5.23 7.58
CA GLY A 206 0.82 5.83 6.42
C GLY A 206 0.13 7.06 5.82
N LEU A 207 -1.08 7.44 6.27
CA LEU A 207 -1.84 8.56 5.70
C LEU A 207 -1.98 9.75 6.66
N ASP A 208 -2.29 9.50 7.92
CA ASP A 208 -2.83 10.51 8.83
C ASP A 208 -1.76 11.18 9.71
N GLY A 209 -0.49 11.19 9.30
CA GLY A 209 0.57 11.91 10.02
C GLY A 209 1.22 11.12 11.14
N ASP A 210 1.38 9.82 10.99
CA ASP A 210 2.11 8.95 11.92
C ASP A 210 3.39 8.37 11.26
N GLY A 211 4.40 8.08 12.06
CA GLY A 211 5.65 7.49 11.60
C GLY A 211 6.64 8.47 10.94
N PRO A 212 7.59 7.98 10.13
CA PRO A 212 8.58 8.81 9.48
C PRO A 212 7.94 9.63 8.35
N PHE A 213 8.48 10.83 8.08
CA PHE A 213 8.08 11.52 6.88
C PHE A 213 8.57 10.80 5.62
N SER A 214 7.86 10.97 4.52
CA SER A 214 8.10 10.30 3.24
C SER A 214 8.27 11.32 2.11
N PRO A 215 8.41 10.92 0.85
CA PRO A 215 8.41 11.86 -0.26
C PRO A 215 7.22 12.84 -0.26
N GLU A 216 6.01 12.39 0.07
CA GLU A 216 4.78 13.18 -0.07
C GLU A 216 4.03 13.42 1.25
N ARG A 217 4.51 12.88 2.39
CA ARG A 217 3.78 12.92 3.67
C ARG A 217 4.67 13.45 4.78
N ALA A 218 4.06 14.26 5.65
CA ALA A 218 4.78 14.94 6.74
C ALA A 218 5.27 14.00 7.86
N GLY A 219 4.64 12.81 8.00
CA GLY A 219 4.89 11.94 9.15
C GLY A 219 4.43 12.58 10.46
N THR A 220 4.98 12.09 11.57
CA THR A 220 4.65 12.63 12.90
C THR A 220 5.17 14.06 13.05
N LEU A 221 4.23 14.99 13.30
CA LEU A 221 4.52 16.40 13.55
C LEU A 221 4.47 16.71 15.06
N PRO A 222 5.19 17.74 15.54
CA PRO A 222 5.02 18.24 16.90
C PRO A 222 3.57 18.71 17.13
N ALA A 223 2.83 18.01 18.00
CA ALA A 223 1.39 18.19 18.17
C ALA A 223 1.01 19.66 18.53
N ALA A 224 1.79 20.32 19.40
CA ALA A 224 1.50 21.70 19.77
C ALA A 224 1.66 22.68 18.60
N ASP A 225 2.62 22.44 17.71
CA ASP A 225 2.83 23.30 16.53
C ASP A 225 1.75 23.05 15.48
N LEU A 226 1.31 21.79 15.30
CA LEU A 226 0.17 21.46 14.46
C LEU A 226 -1.11 22.17 14.93
N VAL A 227 -1.42 22.13 16.24
CA VAL A 227 -2.56 22.84 16.81
C VAL A 227 -2.47 24.35 16.56
N ARG A 228 -1.30 24.96 16.83
CA ARG A 228 -1.10 26.40 16.56
C ARG A 228 -1.29 26.73 15.08
N ALA A 229 -0.84 25.87 14.17
CA ALA A 229 -1.04 26.05 12.74
C ALA A 229 -2.52 25.99 12.35
N CYS A 230 -3.27 24.98 12.83
CA CYS A 230 -4.70 24.84 12.57
C CYS A 230 -5.52 26.06 13.03
N PHE A 231 -5.20 26.61 14.21
CA PHE A 231 -5.90 27.76 14.78
C PHE A 231 -5.29 29.11 14.40
N SER A 232 -4.31 29.15 13.51
CA SER A 232 -3.67 30.42 13.09
C SER A 232 -4.54 31.26 12.13
N GLY A 233 -5.59 30.68 11.54
CA GLY A 233 -6.39 31.28 10.48
C GLY A 233 -5.69 31.37 9.12
N LYS A 234 -4.48 30.82 8.97
CA LYS A 234 -3.70 30.85 7.71
C LYS A 234 -4.16 29.83 6.69
N TRP A 235 -4.70 28.70 7.13
CA TRP A 235 -5.05 27.56 6.30
C TRP A 235 -6.41 27.00 6.71
N SER A 236 -7.19 26.58 5.73
CA SER A 236 -8.39 25.77 5.92
C SER A 236 -8.03 24.34 6.37
N GLU A 237 -9.01 23.59 6.86
CA GLU A 237 -8.86 22.20 7.22
C GLU A 237 -8.32 21.36 6.04
N SER A 238 -8.90 21.52 4.84
CA SER A 238 -8.47 20.79 3.65
C SER A 238 -7.03 21.09 3.24
N GLU A 239 -6.60 22.35 3.37
CA GLU A 239 -5.21 22.74 3.14
C GLU A 239 -4.25 22.13 4.17
N MET A 240 -4.66 22.08 5.46
CA MET A 240 -3.86 21.45 6.50
C MET A 240 -3.75 19.93 6.28
N LEU A 241 -4.82 19.25 5.92
CA LEU A 241 -4.80 17.83 5.59
C LEU A 241 -3.91 17.53 4.38
N SER A 242 -3.96 18.38 3.34
CA SER A 242 -3.07 18.29 2.18
C SER A 242 -1.59 18.44 2.57
N ARG A 243 -1.27 19.30 3.56
CA ARG A 243 0.11 19.46 4.09
C ARG A 243 0.59 18.25 4.86
N ILE A 244 -0.32 17.46 5.45
CA ILE A 244 -0.01 16.20 6.10
C ILE A 244 0.23 15.11 5.04
N ALA A 245 -0.68 14.99 4.06
CA ALA A 245 -0.62 13.94 3.03
C ALA A 245 -0.79 14.53 1.62
N GLY A 246 0.29 14.49 0.82
CA GLY A 246 0.38 14.99 -0.54
C GLY A 246 1.39 16.13 -0.73
N GLN A 247 1.42 17.10 0.18
CA GLN A 247 2.33 18.26 0.14
C GLN A 247 3.33 18.27 1.31
N GLY A 248 3.44 17.16 2.04
CA GLY A 248 4.41 16.99 3.12
C GLY A 248 5.75 16.44 2.65
N GLY A 249 6.63 16.12 3.58
CA GLY A 249 7.87 15.39 3.33
C GLY A 249 8.84 16.09 2.38
N LEU A 250 9.42 15.35 1.42
CA LEU A 250 10.36 15.90 0.45
C LEU A 250 9.73 17.00 -0.40
N VAL A 251 8.45 16.88 -0.76
CA VAL A 251 7.72 17.95 -1.48
C VAL A 251 7.77 19.25 -0.72
N ALA A 252 7.50 19.23 0.59
CA ALA A 252 7.52 20.43 1.41
C ALA A 252 8.91 21.07 1.53
N TRP A 253 9.95 20.26 1.63
CA TRP A 253 11.32 20.72 1.85
C TRP A 253 12.08 21.06 0.57
N LEU A 254 11.85 20.29 -0.51
CA LEU A 254 12.69 20.30 -1.72
C LEU A 254 11.89 20.61 -2.99
N GLY A 255 10.55 20.67 -2.91
CA GLY A 255 9.67 20.93 -4.06
C GLY A 255 9.45 19.74 -4.98
N THR A 256 9.93 18.55 -4.63
CA THR A 256 9.81 17.34 -5.44
C THR A 256 9.62 16.09 -4.58
N SER A 257 8.85 15.11 -5.09
CA SER A 257 8.76 13.77 -4.52
C SER A 257 9.66 12.76 -5.23
N ASP A 258 10.30 13.14 -6.35
CA ASP A 258 11.18 12.27 -7.12
C ASP A 258 12.57 12.15 -6.45
N VAL A 259 12.78 11.03 -5.77
CA VAL A 259 14.06 10.75 -5.10
C VAL A 259 15.25 10.68 -6.08
N ARG A 260 15.02 10.37 -7.35
CA ARG A 260 16.10 10.39 -8.37
C ARG A 260 16.60 11.81 -8.60
N GLU A 261 15.67 12.78 -8.65
CA GLU A 261 16.02 14.21 -8.72
C GLU A 261 16.76 14.66 -7.45
N VAL A 262 16.30 14.25 -6.27
CA VAL A 262 16.95 14.57 -4.98
C VAL A 262 18.37 14.01 -4.96
N LEU A 263 18.59 12.77 -5.42
CA LEU A 263 19.92 12.16 -5.49
C LEU A 263 20.84 12.90 -6.47
N ALA A 264 20.35 13.30 -7.64
CA ALA A 264 21.12 14.10 -8.59
C ALA A 264 21.54 15.47 -7.99
N ARG A 265 20.65 16.12 -7.22
CA ARG A 265 20.99 17.35 -6.47
C ARG A 265 22.07 17.09 -5.42
N ILE A 266 22.02 15.96 -4.71
CA ILE A 266 23.05 15.58 -3.73
C ILE A 266 24.42 15.38 -4.40
N GLU A 267 24.44 14.72 -5.55
CA GLU A 267 25.65 14.53 -6.36
C GLU A 267 26.22 15.86 -6.85
N ALA A 268 25.36 16.82 -7.18
CA ALA A 268 25.73 18.18 -7.54
C ALA A 268 26.16 19.07 -6.35
N GLY A 269 26.15 18.52 -5.11
CA GLY A 269 26.64 19.23 -3.93
C GLY A 269 25.56 19.96 -3.12
N ASP A 270 24.26 19.73 -3.38
CA ASP A 270 23.17 20.32 -2.60
C ASP A 270 23.14 19.75 -1.19
N ALA A 271 23.65 20.53 -0.23
CA ALA A 271 23.73 20.13 1.19
C ALA A 271 22.35 20.03 1.84
N GLN A 272 21.36 20.83 1.41
CA GLN A 272 20.00 20.79 1.95
C GLN A 272 19.28 19.52 1.46
N ALA A 273 19.39 19.18 0.19
CA ALA A 273 18.82 17.95 -0.34
C ALA A 273 19.38 16.71 0.40
N ARG A 274 20.71 16.70 0.66
CA ARG A 274 21.35 15.66 1.46
C ARG A 274 20.80 15.60 2.87
N LEU A 275 20.74 16.72 3.57
CA LEU A 275 20.25 16.78 4.97
C LEU A 275 18.81 16.26 5.07
N VAL A 276 17.95 16.68 4.15
CA VAL A 276 16.52 16.31 4.18
C VAL A 276 16.33 14.82 3.87
N LEU A 277 17.05 14.29 2.86
CA LEU A 277 16.97 12.86 2.54
C LEU A 277 17.57 12.01 3.67
N ASP A 278 18.68 12.40 4.26
CA ASP A 278 19.30 11.71 5.39
C ASP A 278 18.39 11.75 6.64
N ALA A 279 17.65 12.85 6.85
CA ALA A 279 16.66 12.95 7.92
C ALA A 279 15.46 12.00 7.71
N MET A 280 14.98 11.84 6.47
CA MET A 280 13.95 10.85 6.12
C MET A 280 14.45 9.42 6.44
N ILE A 281 15.65 9.06 5.98
CA ILE A 281 16.29 7.77 6.23
C ILE A 281 16.44 7.52 7.74
N TYR A 282 16.88 8.54 8.48
CA TYR A 282 17.01 8.46 9.95
C TYR A 282 15.66 8.20 10.63
N GLY A 283 14.60 8.86 10.18
CA GLY A 283 13.24 8.61 10.65
C GLY A 283 12.80 7.16 10.45
N VAL A 284 13.03 6.61 9.24
CA VAL A 284 12.73 5.20 8.92
C VAL A 284 13.53 4.25 9.82
N ALA A 285 14.83 4.49 10.01
CA ALA A 285 15.67 3.66 10.87
C ALA A 285 15.18 3.66 12.32
N LYS A 286 14.79 4.81 12.86
CA LYS A 286 14.19 4.92 14.21
C LYS A 286 12.89 4.12 14.31
N THR A 287 12.04 4.19 13.29
CA THR A 287 10.78 3.45 13.27
C THR A 287 11.04 1.94 13.20
N ILE A 288 12.00 1.47 12.41
CA ILE A 288 12.44 0.06 12.41
C ILE A 288 12.86 -0.38 13.83
N GLY A 289 13.62 0.46 14.54
CA GLY A 289 14.00 0.19 15.92
C GLY A 289 12.80 0.10 16.87
N ALA A 290 11.81 0.98 16.73
CA ALA A 290 10.56 0.93 17.49
C ALA A 290 9.78 -0.35 17.23
N GLN A 291 9.69 -0.77 15.97
CA GLN A 291 9.03 -2.03 15.58
C GLN A 291 9.75 -3.28 16.13
N ALA A 292 11.09 -3.23 16.24
CA ALA A 292 11.84 -4.31 16.87
C ALA A 292 11.50 -4.44 18.37
N VAL A 293 11.19 -3.33 19.05
CA VAL A 293 10.71 -3.35 20.44
C VAL A 293 9.33 -4.00 20.54
N ALA A 294 8.41 -3.75 19.60
CA ALA A 294 7.11 -4.43 19.55
C ALA A 294 7.24 -5.97 19.42
N LEU A 295 8.34 -6.44 18.85
CA LEU A 295 8.72 -7.86 18.77
C LEU A 295 9.59 -8.32 19.95
N CYS A 296 9.76 -7.53 21.00
CA CYS A 296 10.63 -7.82 22.15
C CYS A 296 12.09 -8.14 21.74
N GLY A 297 12.57 -7.57 20.63
CA GLY A 297 13.89 -7.83 20.07
C GLY A 297 14.05 -9.17 19.34
N GLN A 298 12.99 -9.97 19.26
CA GLN A 298 12.99 -11.25 18.54
C GLN A 298 12.67 -10.99 17.06
N VAL A 299 13.66 -10.56 16.30
CA VAL A 299 13.53 -10.22 14.88
C VAL A 299 14.39 -11.17 14.05
N ASP A 300 13.76 -11.95 13.18
CA ASP A 300 14.48 -12.88 12.28
C ASP A 300 15.11 -12.13 11.10
N ALA A 301 14.40 -11.13 10.56
CA ALA A 301 14.92 -10.30 9.48
C ALA A 301 14.23 -8.92 9.41
N ILE A 302 14.95 -7.95 8.84
CA ILE A 302 14.43 -6.66 8.41
C ILE A 302 14.30 -6.67 6.88
N LEU A 303 13.11 -6.40 6.35
CA LEU A 303 12.84 -6.39 4.93
C LEU A 303 12.61 -4.94 4.46
N LEU A 304 13.38 -4.50 3.46
CA LEU A 304 13.21 -3.20 2.81
C LEU A 304 12.55 -3.40 1.45
N THR A 305 11.40 -2.75 1.22
CA THR A 305 10.62 -2.89 -0.01
C THR A 305 10.05 -1.54 -0.47
N GLY A 306 9.29 -1.53 -1.57
CA GLY A 306 8.79 -0.32 -2.20
C GLY A 306 9.76 0.29 -3.21
N GLY A 307 9.31 1.33 -3.91
CA GLY A 307 10.08 1.97 -4.98
C GLY A 307 11.41 2.57 -4.52
N LEU A 308 11.48 3.11 -3.30
CA LEU A 308 12.70 3.70 -2.76
C LEU A 308 13.77 2.66 -2.41
N ALA A 309 13.40 1.38 -2.29
CA ALA A 309 14.36 0.31 -2.06
C ALA A 309 15.27 0.01 -3.27
N HIS A 310 15.00 0.61 -4.45
CA HIS A 310 15.92 0.59 -5.59
C HIS A 310 17.13 1.51 -5.40
N ALA A 311 17.06 2.48 -4.48
CA ALA A 311 18.14 3.46 -4.27
C ALA A 311 19.16 2.95 -3.25
N ASP A 312 20.36 2.59 -3.72
CA ASP A 312 21.46 2.15 -2.86
C ASP A 312 21.83 3.18 -1.78
N TYR A 313 21.70 4.46 -2.10
CA TYR A 313 21.91 5.56 -1.14
C TYR A 313 21.03 5.40 0.10
N ILE A 314 19.78 4.99 -0.08
CA ILE A 314 18.80 4.80 1.02
C ILE A 314 19.08 3.48 1.74
N THR A 315 19.14 2.37 0.99
CA THR A 315 19.23 1.04 1.56
C THR A 315 20.54 0.77 2.29
N SER A 316 21.67 1.30 1.80
CA SER A 316 22.96 1.18 2.47
C SER A 316 22.98 1.92 3.82
N ARG A 317 22.45 3.16 3.86
CA ARG A 317 22.36 3.94 5.10
C ARG A 317 21.38 3.37 6.12
N LEU A 318 20.29 2.79 5.66
CA LEU A 318 19.38 2.05 6.55
C LEU A 318 20.09 0.81 7.12
N ARG A 319 20.73 0.00 6.26
CA ARG A 319 21.46 -1.20 6.69
C ARG A 319 22.52 -0.85 7.74
N GLU A 320 23.31 0.19 7.53
CA GLU A 320 24.31 0.65 8.50
C GLU A 320 23.69 0.94 9.87
N ARG A 321 22.49 1.52 9.91
CA ARG A 321 21.83 1.93 11.16
C ARG A 321 21.08 0.81 11.86
N VAL A 322 20.62 -0.23 11.15
CA VAL A 322 19.70 -1.22 11.73
C VAL A 322 20.21 -2.67 11.72
N SER A 323 21.36 -2.95 11.10
CA SER A 323 21.93 -4.30 11.01
C SER A 323 22.31 -4.92 12.34
N PHE A 324 22.42 -4.13 13.41
CA PHE A 324 22.61 -4.63 14.77
C PHE A 324 21.35 -5.31 15.34
N ILE A 325 20.18 -5.07 14.75
CA ILE A 325 18.90 -5.65 15.19
C ILE A 325 18.75 -7.05 14.58
N ALA A 326 18.87 -7.16 13.25
CA ALA A 326 18.71 -8.41 12.49
C ALA A 326 19.29 -8.28 11.08
N PRO A 327 19.46 -9.39 10.33
CA PRO A 327 19.83 -9.36 8.91
C PRO A 327 18.86 -8.49 8.08
N VAL A 328 19.42 -7.68 7.17
CA VAL A 328 18.65 -6.78 6.30
C VAL A 328 18.59 -7.34 4.88
N HIS A 329 17.39 -7.61 4.40
CA HIS A 329 17.12 -8.07 3.03
C HIS A 329 16.37 -6.99 2.25
N ILE A 330 16.71 -6.85 0.96
CA ILE A 330 16.16 -5.80 0.09
C ILE A 330 15.36 -6.46 -1.03
N TYR A 331 14.08 -6.08 -1.13
CA TYR A 331 13.11 -6.52 -2.13
C TYR A 331 12.53 -5.29 -2.84
N PRO A 332 13.25 -4.70 -3.82
CA PRO A 332 12.81 -3.46 -4.45
C PRO A 332 11.50 -3.64 -5.23
N GLY A 333 10.70 -2.58 -5.28
CA GLY A 333 9.43 -2.54 -6.01
C GLY A 333 8.22 -2.88 -5.13
N GLU A 334 7.06 -2.78 -5.74
CA GLU A 334 5.79 -2.96 -5.02
C GLU A 334 5.18 -4.34 -5.28
N ASN A 335 5.38 -4.91 -6.48
CA ASN A 335 4.86 -6.22 -6.93
C ASN A 335 3.36 -6.47 -6.61
N GLU A 336 2.57 -5.38 -6.50
CA GLU A 336 1.16 -5.45 -6.06
C GLU A 336 0.29 -6.24 -7.03
N LEU A 337 0.55 -6.13 -8.34
CA LEU A 337 -0.20 -6.89 -9.36
C LEU A 337 0.03 -8.40 -9.23
N GLU A 338 1.28 -8.80 -9.04
CA GLU A 338 1.67 -10.18 -8.81
C GLU A 338 1.07 -10.70 -7.49
N ALA A 339 1.18 -9.92 -6.42
CA ALA A 339 0.60 -10.27 -5.11
C ALA A 339 -0.92 -10.46 -5.18
N LEU A 340 -1.64 -9.62 -5.90
CA LEU A 340 -3.08 -9.79 -6.13
C LEU A 340 -3.36 -11.07 -6.94
N ALA A 341 -2.62 -11.31 -8.02
CA ALA A 341 -2.79 -12.51 -8.84
C ALA A 341 -2.54 -13.79 -8.03
N GLU A 342 -1.46 -13.86 -7.25
CA GLU A 342 -1.15 -14.99 -6.37
C GLU A 342 -2.27 -15.26 -5.35
N ASN A 343 -2.85 -14.20 -4.75
CA ASN A 343 -3.97 -14.34 -3.84
C ASN A 343 -5.22 -14.91 -4.53
N ALA A 344 -5.56 -14.45 -5.74
CA ALA A 344 -6.68 -14.98 -6.50
C ALA A 344 -6.43 -16.42 -6.94
N LEU A 345 -5.22 -16.74 -7.39
CA LEU A 345 -4.85 -18.08 -7.81
C LEU A 345 -4.94 -19.09 -6.66
N ALA A 346 -4.44 -18.73 -5.46
CA ALA A 346 -4.53 -19.56 -4.28
C ALA A 346 -6.00 -19.86 -3.88
N VAL A 347 -6.92 -18.90 -4.07
CA VAL A 347 -8.36 -19.13 -3.89
C VAL A 347 -8.89 -20.11 -4.95
N LEU A 348 -8.55 -19.90 -6.22
CA LEU A 348 -9.03 -20.77 -7.32
C LEU A 348 -8.51 -22.20 -7.22
N HIS A 349 -7.37 -22.41 -6.56
CA HIS A 349 -6.82 -23.74 -6.26
C HIS A 349 -7.33 -24.33 -4.94
N GLY A 350 -8.11 -23.59 -4.15
CA GLY A 350 -8.60 -24.05 -2.83
C GLY A 350 -7.53 -24.06 -1.74
N GLU A 351 -6.40 -23.40 -1.96
CA GLU A 351 -5.28 -23.27 -1.02
C GLU A 351 -5.53 -22.14 0.00
N ARG A 352 -6.47 -21.26 -0.30
CA ARG A 352 -6.88 -20.16 0.56
C ARG A 352 -8.40 -20.02 0.59
N GLU A 353 -8.93 -19.88 1.80
CA GLU A 353 -10.35 -19.60 2.00
C GLU A 353 -10.68 -18.15 1.63
N VAL A 354 -11.90 -17.96 1.13
CA VAL A 354 -12.46 -16.63 0.87
C VAL A 354 -13.21 -16.16 2.11
N CYS A 355 -12.78 -15.03 2.64
CA CYS A 355 -13.42 -14.39 3.77
C CYS A 355 -14.70 -13.66 3.34
N THR A 356 -15.65 -13.55 4.28
CA THR A 356 -16.86 -12.74 4.12
C THR A 356 -16.66 -11.41 4.82
N TYR A 357 -16.87 -10.31 4.10
CA TYR A 357 -16.95 -8.98 4.67
C TYR A 357 -18.34 -8.79 5.28
N ALA A 358 -18.41 -8.43 6.58
CA ALA A 358 -19.67 -8.31 7.35
C ALA A 358 -19.88 -6.89 7.89
#